data_c220298723cb0befcd4e0058a038defb
#
_entry.id   c220298723cb0befcd4e0058a038defb
#
_cell.length_a   1.000
_cell.length_b   1.000
_cell.length_c   1.000
_cell.angle_alpha   90.00
_cell.angle_beta   90.00
_cell.angle_gamma   90.00
#
_symmetry.space_group_name_H-M   'P 1'
#
loop_
_entity.id
_entity.type
_entity.pdbx_description
1 polymer ?
#
loop_
_entity_poly.entity_id
_entity_poly.type
_entity_poly.pdbx_seq_one_letter_code
_entity_poly.pdbx_strand_id
1 'polypeptide(L)'
;MAESFVRLEHVFYKYEDTEKYAVKDVSISAQKGEWVALVGHNGSGKSTIAKLLNGLLFPEDGLIKIGHFVLSEKNIWDIRRQVGMVFQNPDNQFVGATVQDDVAFGLENHGVPHDTMVERVESALNEVGMQSYALHEPARLSGGQKQRVAIAGVLALQPDVIILDEATSMLDPRGRAEVMETIRIMREQEDITVISITHDLDEVLFADQVIVMNNGEVHSEGTPQEIFEQADAMREIGLGVPFIIELQEKLVAGGFETGSTVLSEGALLDQLWKLNSNN
;
A
#
# COMPACT_ATOMS: atom_id res chain seq x y z
N MET A 1 16.74 18.28 7.89
CA MET A 1 16.02 17.07 7.45
C MET A 1 14.54 17.40 7.56
N ALA A 2 13.73 17.14 6.54
CA ALA A 2 12.29 17.30 6.64
C ALA A 2 11.76 16.35 7.72
N GLU A 3 10.78 16.78 8.50
CA GLU A 3 10.19 15.93 9.54
C GLU A 3 9.30 14.88 8.86
N SER A 4 9.51 13.58 9.16
CA SER A 4 8.70 12.50 8.60
C SER A 4 7.25 12.60 9.06
N PHE A 5 6.32 12.37 8.13
CA PHE A 5 4.88 12.45 8.39
C PHE A 5 4.36 11.20 9.10
N VAL A 6 4.83 10.02 8.69
CA VAL A 6 4.59 8.75 9.38
C VAL A 6 5.91 8.28 9.99
N ARG A 7 5.89 7.86 11.25
CA ARG A 7 7.08 7.43 11.96
C ARG A 7 6.78 6.35 12.99
N LEU A 8 7.52 5.26 12.91
CA LEU A 8 7.64 4.23 13.92
C LEU A 8 9.07 4.28 14.49
N GLU A 9 9.22 4.25 15.80
CA GLU A 9 10.50 4.25 16.48
C GLU A 9 10.56 3.13 17.49
N HIS A 10 11.48 2.18 17.26
CA HIS A 10 11.74 1.07 18.16
C HIS A 10 10.47 0.34 18.60
N VAL A 11 9.56 0.08 17.63
CA VAL A 11 8.24 -0.48 17.90
C VAL A 11 8.33 -1.98 18.14
N PHE A 12 7.70 -2.42 19.25
CA PHE A 12 7.53 -3.82 19.62
C PHE A 12 6.05 -4.14 19.74
N TYR A 13 5.66 -5.31 19.22
CA TYR A 13 4.30 -5.82 19.40
C TYR A 13 4.28 -7.36 19.33
N LYS A 14 3.53 -7.97 20.25
CA LYS A 14 3.16 -9.41 20.18
C LYS A 14 1.68 -9.59 20.49
N TYR A 15 1.11 -10.63 19.92
CA TYR A 15 -0.27 -11.01 20.21
C TYR A 15 -0.34 -11.76 21.56
N GLU A 16 -1.45 -11.61 22.29
CA GLU A 16 -1.63 -12.19 23.65
C GLU A 16 -1.37 -13.69 23.74
N ASP A 17 -1.73 -14.43 22.65
CA ASP A 17 -1.59 -15.89 22.60
C ASP A 17 -0.21 -16.38 22.14
N THR A 18 0.78 -15.50 22.00
CA THR A 18 2.10 -15.85 21.47
C THR A 18 3.23 -15.30 22.33
N GLU A 19 4.32 -16.08 22.47
CA GLU A 19 5.57 -15.58 23.08
C GLU A 19 6.45 -14.83 22.06
N LYS A 20 6.18 -15.03 20.76
CA LYS A 20 6.98 -14.46 19.66
C LYS A 20 6.46 -13.06 19.32
N TYR A 21 7.36 -12.11 19.20
CA TYR A 21 7.05 -10.80 18.67
C TYR A 21 6.61 -10.89 17.18
N ALA A 22 5.49 -10.27 16.88
CA ALA A 22 5.03 -10.05 15.50
C ALA A 22 5.73 -8.84 14.86
N VAL A 23 6.11 -7.86 15.68
CA VAL A 23 6.93 -6.69 15.33
C VAL A 23 7.97 -6.53 16.42
N LYS A 24 9.25 -6.46 16.06
CA LYS A 24 10.38 -6.44 16.99
C LYS A 24 11.39 -5.39 16.56
N ASP A 25 11.54 -4.36 17.38
CA ASP A 25 12.47 -3.24 17.19
C ASP A 25 12.36 -2.59 15.80
N VAL A 26 11.12 -2.37 15.35
CA VAL A 26 10.87 -1.82 14.01
C VAL A 26 10.88 -0.29 14.06
N SER A 27 11.75 0.30 13.24
CA SER A 27 11.79 1.74 12.98
C SER A 27 11.60 1.99 11.50
N ILE A 28 10.57 2.77 11.13
CA ILE A 28 10.15 3.08 9.76
C ILE A 28 9.77 4.54 9.71
N SER A 29 10.07 5.20 8.60
CA SER A 29 9.62 6.58 8.39
C SER A 29 9.15 6.79 6.96
N ALA A 30 8.11 7.61 6.79
CA ALA A 30 7.67 8.11 5.48
C ALA A 30 7.49 9.63 5.54
N GLN A 31 7.92 10.31 4.47
CA GLN A 31 7.66 11.73 4.28
C GLN A 31 6.20 11.93 3.84
N LYS A 32 5.71 13.17 3.95
CA LYS A 32 4.40 13.50 3.37
C LYS A 32 4.44 13.31 1.84
N GLY A 33 3.41 12.72 1.27
CA GLY A 33 3.34 12.42 -0.16
C GLY A 33 4.25 11.27 -0.62
N GLU A 34 4.98 10.60 0.25
CA GLU A 34 5.83 9.46 -0.10
C GLU A 34 5.03 8.17 -0.21
N TRP A 35 5.41 7.30 -1.13
CA TRP A 35 4.89 5.95 -1.26
C TRP A 35 5.89 4.94 -0.73
N VAL A 36 5.55 4.27 0.36
CA VAL A 36 6.36 3.23 0.99
C VAL A 36 5.72 1.87 0.77
N ALA A 37 6.46 0.94 0.16
CA ALA A 37 6.04 -0.45 0.02
C ALA A 37 6.63 -1.32 1.13
N LEU A 38 5.79 -2.04 1.85
CA LEU A 38 6.15 -3.06 2.83
C LEU A 38 6.06 -4.44 2.17
N VAL A 39 7.19 -5.11 1.98
CA VAL A 39 7.27 -6.45 1.40
C VAL A 39 7.86 -7.45 2.39
N GLY A 40 7.62 -8.74 2.17
CA GLY A 40 8.09 -9.79 3.06
C GLY A 40 7.20 -11.03 2.98
N HIS A 41 7.68 -12.18 3.45
CA HIS A 41 6.90 -13.41 3.48
C HIS A 41 5.69 -13.32 4.42
N ASN A 42 4.76 -14.28 4.32
CA ASN A 42 3.61 -14.36 5.21
C ASN A 42 4.06 -14.54 6.66
N GLY A 43 3.47 -13.76 7.57
CA GLY A 43 3.86 -13.76 8.98
C GLY A 43 5.10 -12.93 9.32
N SER A 44 5.66 -12.14 8.37
CA SER A 44 6.79 -11.25 8.65
C SER A 44 6.44 -9.99 9.44
N GLY A 45 5.15 -9.72 9.75
CA GLY A 45 4.72 -8.58 10.58
C GLY A 45 4.05 -7.43 9.82
N LYS A 46 3.96 -7.45 8.50
CA LYS A 46 3.44 -6.35 7.65
C LYS A 46 2.03 -5.89 8.04
N SER A 47 1.05 -6.80 8.05
CA SER A 47 -0.33 -6.46 8.41
C SER A 47 -0.46 -6.07 9.90
N THR A 48 0.49 -6.48 10.75
CA THR A 48 0.56 -6.00 12.14
C THR A 48 0.99 -4.53 12.16
N ILE A 49 1.98 -4.14 11.35
CA ILE A 49 2.39 -2.73 11.18
C ILE A 49 1.22 -1.89 10.65
N ALA A 50 0.48 -2.36 9.64
CA ALA A 50 -0.71 -1.67 9.14
C ALA A 50 -1.74 -1.41 10.25
N LYS A 51 -2.02 -2.42 11.06
CA LYS A 51 -2.96 -2.30 12.19
C LYS A 51 -2.47 -1.37 13.29
N LEU A 52 -1.18 -1.34 13.55
CA LEU A 52 -0.54 -0.41 14.49
C LEU A 52 -0.66 1.04 13.98
N LEU A 53 -0.37 1.28 12.70
CA LEU A 53 -0.48 2.60 12.07
C LEU A 53 -1.92 3.14 12.09
N ASN A 54 -2.93 2.28 11.92
CA ASN A 54 -4.35 2.68 11.98
C ASN A 54 -4.91 2.68 13.42
N GLY A 55 -4.09 2.40 14.43
CA GLY A 55 -4.51 2.35 15.83
C GLY A 55 -5.52 1.23 16.12
N LEU A 56 -5.57 0.16 15.33
CA LEU A 56 -6.29 -1.07 15.66
C LEU A 56 -5.53 -1.90 16.70
N LEU A 57 -4.23 -1.70 16.78
CA LEU A 57 -3.35 -2.27 17.78
C LEU A 57 -2.50 -1.14 18.40
N PHE A 58 -2.07 -1.34 19.65
CA PHE A 58 -1.15 -0.44 20.34
C PHE A 58 0.19 -1.14 20.57
N PRO A 59 1.32 -0.46 20.36
CA PRO A 59 2.62 -1.07 20.60
C PRO A 59 2.82 -1.40 22.08
N GLU A 60 3.56 -2.47 22.38
CA GLU A 60 4.00 -2.76 23.75
C GLU A 60 5.12 -1.80 24.20
N ASP A 61 5.99 -1.43 23.25
CA ASP A 61 7.06 -0.45 23.43
C ASP A 61 7.34 0.28 22.13
N GLY A 62 8.00 1.43 22.22
CA GLY A 62 8.29 2.30 21.09
C GLY A 62 7.23 3.38 20.86
N LEU A 63 7.36 4.10 19.75
CA LEU A 63 6.52 5.25 19.44
C LEU A 63 6.01 5.16 18.00
N ILE A 64 4.74 5.50 17.82
CA ILE A 64 4.11 5.66 16.50
C ILE A 64 3.58 7.07 16.40
N LYS A 65 4.00 7.81 15.36
CA LYS A 65 3.56 9.17 15.09
C LYS A 65 3.01 9.28 13.68
N ILE A 66 1.88 9.97 13.54
CA ILE A 66 1.27 10.32 12.25
C ILE A 66 0.94 11.81 12.28
N GLY A 67 1.53 12.56 11.36
CA GLY A 67 1.49 14.01 11.38
C GLY A 67 1.99 14.57 12.72
N HIS A 68 1.11 15.22 13.47
CA HIS A 68 1.42 15.79 14.77
C HIS A 68 1.02 14.91 15.97
N PHE A 69 0.32 13.79 15.71
CA PHE A 69 -0.23 12.95 16.75
C PHE A 69 0.64 11.74 17.03
N VAL A 70 0.91 11.51 18.31
CA VAL A 70 1.52 10.26 18.81
C VAL A 70 0.38 9.30 19.16
N LEU A 71 0.43 8.07 18.64
CA LEU A 71 -0.60 7.06 18.88
C LEU A 71 -0.80 6.81 20.37
N SER A 72 -2.01 7.02 20.83
CA SER A 72 -2.47 6.77 22.20
C SER A 72 -3.99 6.64 22.20
N GLU A 73 -4.56 6.08 23.26
CA GLU A 73 -6.01 5.99 23.44
C GLU A 73 -6.72 7.36 23.34
N LYS A 74 -6.02 8.45 23.68
CA LYS A 74 -6.56 9.80 23.63
C LYS A 74 -6.65 10.38 22.21
N ASN A 75 -5.71 10.00 21.34
CA ASN A 75 -5.53 10.58 20.00
C ASN A 75 -5.98 9.63 18.87
N ILE A 76 -6.49 8.46 19.22
CA ILE A 76 -6.84 7.42 18.23
C ILE A 76 -7.83 7.90 17.18
N TRP A 77 -8.81 8.73 17.58
CA TRP A 77 -9.79 9.25 16.63
C TRP A 77 -9.20 10.32 15.70
N ASP A 78 -8.24 11.11 16.18
CA ASP A 78 -7.53 12.09 15.34
C ASP A 78 -6.63 11.39 14.34
N ILE A 79 -5.98 10.30 14.73
CA ILE A 79 -5.19 9.45 13.83
C ILE A 79 -6.09 8.79 12.78
N ARG A 80 -7.21 8.18 13.18
CA ARG A 80 -8.15 7.52 12.26
C ARG A 80 -8.82 8.49 11.27
N ARG A 81 -8.86 9.78 11.58
CA ARG A 81 -9.28 10.80 10.61
C ARG A 81 -8.25 11.06 9.52
N GLN A 82 -6.97 10.87 9.83
CA GLN A 82 -5.88 11.07 8.88
C GLN A 82 -5.53 9.80 8.11
N VAL A 83 -5.90 8.63 8.62
CA VAL A 83 -5.49 7.33 8.06
C VAL A 83 -6.69 6.58 7.52
N GLY A 84 -6.73 6.40 6.22
CA GLY A 84 -7.63 5.45 5.56
C GLY A 84 -6.94 4.10 5.39
N MET A 85 -7.67 3.00 5.61
CA MET A 85 -7.12 1.65 5.45
C MET A 85 -8.04 0.77 4.61
N VAL A 86 -7.48 0.15 3.58
CA VAL A 86 -8.14 -0.88 2.78
C VAL A 86 -7.56 -2.24 3.19
N PHE A 87 -8.43 -3.13 3.66
CA PHE A 87 -8.04 -4.46 4.11
C PHE A 87 -8.02 -5.48 2.96
N GLN A 88 -7.28 -6.56 3.13
CA GLN A 88 -7.16 -7.66 2.19
C GLN A 88 -8.52 -8.29 1.83
N ASN A 89 -9.39 -8.51 2.82
CA ASN A 89 -10.72 -9.08 2.61
C ASN A 89 -11.80 -8.00 2.72
N PRO A 90 -12.41 -7.57 1.61
CA PRO A 90 -13.45 -6.55 1.61
C PRO A 90 -14.77 -7.00 2.27
N ASP A 91 -15.05 -8.30 2.35
CA ASP A 91 -16.32 -8.80 2.90
C ASP A 91 -16.56 -8.39 4.36
N ASN A 92 -15.50 -8.13 5.10
CA ASN A 92 -15.56 -7.73 6.51
C ASN A 92 -15.73 -6.22 6.72
N GLN A 93 -15.81 -5.43 5.65
CA GLN A 93 -15.82 -3.96 5.73
C GLN A 93 -17.19 -3.36 5.43
N PHE A 94 -18.07 -4.08 4.74
CA PHE A 94 -19.36 -3.55 4.31
C PHE A 94 -20.39 -3.48 5.45
N VAL A 95 -20.98 -2.29 5.60
CA VAL A 95 -22.03 -1.98 6.57
C VAL A 95 -23.25 -1.35 5.92
N GLY A 96 -23.09 -0.73 4.74
CA GLY A 96 -24.13 -0.04 3.97
C GLY A 96 -25.16 -1.00 3.34
N ALA A 97 -26.39 -0.56 3.22
CA ALA A 97 -27.44 -1.28 2.49
C ALA A 97 -27.18 -1.28 0.98
N THR A 98 -26.66 -0.19 0.47
CA THR A 98 -26.22 -0.03 -0.92
C THR A 98 -24.74 0.35 -0.96
N VAL A 99 -24.15 0.26 -2.14
CA VAL A 99 -22.75 0.66 -2.39
C VAL A 99 -22.52 2.14 -2.02
N GLN A 100 -23.41 3.03 -2.42
CA GLN A 100 -23.29 4.45 -2.07
C GLN A 100 -23.41 4.69 -0.56
N ASP A 101 -24.31 3.96 0.14
CA ASP A 101 -24.46 4.08 1.58
C ASP A 101 -23.19 3.61 2.30
N ASP A 102 -22.55 2.58 1.77
CA ASP A 102 -21.30 2.05 2.34
C ASP A 102 -20.15 3.04 2.19
N VAL A 103 -19.98 3.63 1.02
CA VAL A 103 -18.97 4.69 0.78
C VAL A 103 -19.27 5.94 1.62
N ALA A 104 -20.55 6.30 1.80
CA ALA A 104 -20.98 7.43 2.62
C ALA A 104 -20.74 7.22 4.12
N PHE A 105 -20.74 5.96 4.59
CA PHE A 105 -20.67 5.64 6.02
C PHE A 105 -19.47 6.27 6.74
N GLY A 106 -18.29 6.24 6.12
CA GLY A 106 -17.09 6.87 6.65
C GLY A 106 -17.23 8.39 6.74
N LEU A 107 -17.81 9.02 5.72
CA LEU A 107 -18.05 10.45 5.66
C LEU A 107 -19.08 10.93 6.72
N GLU A 108 -20.13 10.14 6.95
CA GLU A 108 -21.12 10.40 8.02
C GLU A 108 -20.45 10.40 9.39
N ASN A 109 -19.61 9.38 9.66
CA ASN A 109 -18.87 9.30 10.93
C ASN A 109 -17.89 10.47 11.14
N HIS A 110 -17.42 11.09 10.06
CA HIS A 110 -16.58 12.30 10.11
C HIS A 110 -17.39 13.59 10.17
N GLY A 111 -18.73 13.51 10.12
CA GLY A 111 -19.61 14.67 10.18
C GLY A 111 -19.55 15.55 8.93
N VAL A 112 -19.25 14.96 7.77
CA VAL A 112 -19.20 15.67 6.47
C VAL A 112 -20.62 16.15 6.11
N PRO A 113 -20.83 17.41 5.70
CA PRO A 113 -22.14 17.89 5.27
C PRO A 113 -22.71 17.09 4.10
N HIS A 114 -24.03 16.87 4.10
CA HIS A 114 -24.72 16.00 3.15
C HIS A 114 -24.37 16.30 1.68
N ASP A 115 -24.41 17.56 1.27
CA ASP A 115 -24.16 17.92 -0.14
C ASP A 115 -22.72 17.59 -0.56
N THR A 116 -21.75 17.89 0.30
CA THR A 116 -20.35 17.52 0.08
C THR A 116 -20.14 15.99 0.08
N MET A 117 -20.90 15.28 0.95
CA MET A 117 -20.86 13.83 1.01
C MET A 117 -21.32 13.21 -0.31
N VAL A 118 -22.45 13.67 -0.87
CA VAL A 118 -22.96 13.19 -2.16
C VAL A 118 -21.91 13.37 -3.27
N GLU A 119 -21.32 14.56 -3.37
CA GLU A 119 -20.29 14.87 -4.36
C GLU A 119 -19.07 13.93 -4.22
N ARG A 120 -18.58 13.72 -2.99
CA ARG A 120 -17.42 12.86 -2.73
C ARG A 120 -17.71 11.38 -3.03
N VAL A 121 -18.90 10.88 -2.68
CA VAL A 121 -19.33 9.52 -2.98
C VAL A 121 -19.39 9.29 -4.49
N GLU A 122 -20.01 10.20 -5.23
CA GLU A 122 -20.10 10.13 -6.69
C GLU A 122 -18.71 10.14 -7.34
N SER A 123 -17.82 11.06 -6.92
CA SER A 123 -16.45 11.15 -7.42
C SER A 123 -15.68 9.85 -7.15
N ALA A 124 -15.66 9.38 -5.91
CA ALA A 124 -14.91 8.19 -5.54
C ALA A 124 -15.39 6.94 -6.27
N LEU A 125 -16.71 6.76 -6.41
CA LEU A 125 -17.26 5.63 -7.18
C LEU A 125 -16.93 5.72 -8.68
N ASN A 126 -16.89 6.93 -9.24
CA ASN A 126 -16.49 7.13 -10.63
C ASN A 126 -15.01 6.79 -10.86
N GLU A 127 -14.13 7.21 -9.96
CA GLU A 127 -12.68 6.97 -10.00
C GLU A 127 -12.32 5.48 -10.03
N VAL A 128 -13.08 4.66 -9.30
CA VAL A 128 -12.89 3.20 -9.30
C VAL A 128 -13.78 2.44 -10.29
N GLY A 129 -14.53 3.15 -11.15
CA GLY A 129 -15.41 2.56 -12.15
C GLY A 129 -16.64 1.83 -11.59
N MET A 130 -17.14 2.25 -10.41
CA MET A 130 -18.26 1.61 -9.72
C MET A 130 -19.55 2.44 -9.69
N GLN A 131 -19.62 3.58 -10.37
CA GLN A 131 -20.77 4.49 -10.35
C GLN A 131 -22.09 3.80 -10.76
N SER A 132 -22.08 2.91 -11.77
CA SER A 132 -23.26 2.17 -12.20
C SER A 132 -23.80 1.18 -11.16
N TYR A 133 -23.01 0.88 -10.12
CA TYR A 133 -23.36 -0.03 -9.04
C TYR A 133 -23.80 0.69 -7.76
N ALA A 134 -23.88 2.03 -7.74
CA ALA A 134 -24.15 2.84 -6.55
C ALA A 134 -25.37 2.36 -5.72
N LEU A 135 -26.45 1.95 -6.40
CA LEU A 135 -27.69 1.46 -5.75
C LEU A 135 -27.73 -0.07 -5.55
N HIS A 136 -26.65 -0.79 -5.88
CA HIS A 136 -26.61 -2.24 -5.69
C HIS A 136 -26.30 -2.59 -4.24
N GLU A 137 -26.77 -3.76 -3.80
CA GLU A 137 -26.39 -4.34 -2.52
C GLU A 137 -24.93 -4.84 -2.59
N PRO A 138 -24.04 -4.48 -1.67
CA PRO A 138 -22.64 -4.93 -1.68
C PRO A 138 -22.49 -6.46 -1.72
N ALA A 139 -23.43 -7.20 -1.09
CA ALA A 139 -23.42 -8.66 -1.09
C ALA A 139 -23.53 -9.30 -2.48
N ARG A 140 -24.07 -8.57 -3.47
CA ARG A 140 -24.23 -9.05 -4.86
C ARG A 140 -23.05 -8.76 -5.77
N LEU A 141 -22.04 -8.07 -5.28
CA LEU A 141 -20.84 -7.72 -6.03
C LEU A 141 -19.86 -8.90 -6.07
N SER A 142 -19.08 -8.99 -7.16
CA SER A 142 -17.91 -9.87 -7.19
C SER A 142 -16.82 -9.39 -6.21
N GLY A 143 -15.87 -10.26 -5.84
CA GLY A 143 -14.77 -9.89 -4.93
C GLY A 143 -13.99 -8.67 -5.42
N GLY A 144 -13.67 -8.60 -6.72
CA GLY A 144 -12.98 -7.43 -7.30
C GLY A 144 -13.83 -6.16 -7.27
N GLN A 145 -15.14 -6.24 -7.49
CA GLN A 145 -16.04 -5.10 -7.36
C GLN A 145 -16.14 -4.62 -5.92
N LYS A 146 -16.24 -5.54 -4.96
CA LYS A 146 -16.21 -5.23 -3.53
C LYS A 146 -14.92 -4.48 -3.16
N GLN A 147 -13.79 -4.96 -3.64
CA GLN A 147 -12.50 -4.32 -3.38
C GLN A 147 -12.44 -2.90 -3.92
N ARG A 148 -12.94 -2.67 -5.15
CA ARG A 148 -13.05 -1.31 -5.71
C ARG A 148 -13.94 -0.40 -4.86
N VAL A 149 -15.07 -0.90 -4.35
CA VAL A 149 -15.95 -0.13 -3.45
C VAL A 149 -15.25 0.18 -2.13
N ALA A 150 -14.54 -0.78 -1.54
CA ALA A 150 -13.77 -0.53 -0.31
C ALA A 150 -12.71 0.55 -0.51
N ILE A 151 -12.03 0.55 -1.66
CA ILE A 151 -11.08 1.61 -2.05
C ILE A 151 -11.81 2.95 -2.20
N ALA A 152 -12.96 2.99 -2.89
CA ALA A 152 -13.76 4.20 -3.01
C ALA A 152 -14.15 4.79 -1.65
N GLY A 153 -14.51 3.95 -0.68
CA GLY A 153 -14.81 4.38 0.69
C GLY A 153 -13.65 5.08 1.38
N VAL A 154 -12.43 4.63 1.13
CA VAL A 154 -11.22 5.28 1.65
C VAL A 154 -10.91 6.57 0.89
N LEU A 155 -10.99 6.56 -0.43
CA LEU A 155 -10.72 7.74 -1.27
C LEU A 155 -11.71 8.88 -0.97
N ALA A 156 -12.98 8.57 -0.76
CA ALA A 156 -14.00 9.56 -0.41
C ALA A 156 -13.69 10.35 0.87
N LEU A 157 -12.97 9.74 1.82
CA LEU A 157 -12.55 10.38 3.07
C LEU A 157 -11.45 11.44 2.84
N GLN A 158 -10.69 11.35 1.76
CA GLN A 158 -9.53 12.20 1.47
C GLN A 158 -8.53 12.21 2.64
N PRO A 159 -8.00 11.04 3.04
CA PRO A 159 -7.09 10.95 4.18
C PRO A 159 -5.69 11.46 3.82
N ASP A 160 -4.90 11.86 4.82
CA ASP A 160 -3.48 12.20 4.63
C ASP A 160 -2.60 10.97 4.38
N VAL A 161 -3.03 9.79 4.87
CA VAL A 161 -2.32 8.52 4.72
C VAL A 161 -3.30 7.44 4.24
N ILE A 162 -2.93 6.71 3.20
CA ILE A 162 -3.66 5.52 2.73
C ILE A 162 -2.81 4.29 3.02
N ILE A 163 -3.38 3.33 3.74
CA ILE A 163 -2.78 2.01 3.97
C ILE A 163 -3.51 0.98 3.09
N LEU A 164 -2.77 0.29 2.24
CA LEU A 164 -3.26 -0.76 1.36
C LEU A 164 -2.72 -2.10 1.86
N ASP A 165 -3.52 -2.87 2.60
CA ASP A 165 -3.11 -4.20 3.09
C ASP A 165 -3.58 -5.26 2.10
N GLU A 166 -2.71 -5.59 1.12
CA GLU A 166 -2.98 -6.50 0.00
C GLU A 166 -4.27 -6.15 -0.77
N ALA A 167 -4.56 -4.85 -0.87
CA ALA A 167 -5.83 -4.31 -1.32
C ALA A 167 -6.17 -4.62 -2.80
N THR A 168 -5.22 -5.08 -3.58
CA THR A 168 -5.40 -5.38 -5.01
C THR A 168 -5.41 -6.88 -5.31
N SER A 169 -5.19 -7.73 -4.29
CA SER A 169 -5.04 -9.19 -4.47
C SER A 169 -6.26 -9.88 -5.10
N MET A 170 -7.47 -9.31 -4.95
CA MET A 170 -8.72 -9.83 -5.52
C MET A 170 -9.06 -9.25 -6.89
N LEU A 171 -8.24 -8.33 -7.40
CA LEU A 171 -8.46 -7.70 -8.70
C LEU A 171 -7.79 -8.51 -9.82
N ASP A 172 -8.41 -8.49 -10.99
CA ASP A 172 -7.76 -8.94 -12.22
C ASP A 172 -6.61 -7.96 -12.59
N PRO A 173 -5.64 -8.36 -13.43
CA PRO A 173 -4.48 -7.53 -13.74
C PRO A 173 -4.83 -6.12 -14.25
N ARG A 174 -5.89 -6.02 -15.07
CA ARG A 174 -6.34 -4.73 -15.59
C ARG A 174 -6.94 -3.86 -14.48
N GLY A 175 -7.81 -4.44 -13.65
CA GLY A 175 -8.43 -3.76 -12.52
C GLY A 175 -7.40 -3.27 -11.50
N ARG A 176 -6.36 -4.07 -11.28
CA ARG A 176 -5.24 -3.69 -10.42
C ARG A 176 -4.51 -2.47 -10.97
N ALA A 177 -4.11 -2.51 -12.26
CA ALA A 177 -3.42 -1.39 -12.90
C ALA A 177 -4.25 -0.10 -12.86
N GLU A 178 -5.58 -0.18 -13.11
CA GLU A 178 -6.48 0.97 -13.04
C GLU A 178 -6.54 1.56 -11.63
N VAL A 179 -6.66 0.73 -10.60
CA VAL A 179 -6.71 1.19 -9.19
C VAL A 179 -5.37 1.80 -8.75
N MET A 180 -4.25 1.14 -9.07
CA MET A 180 -2.92 1.64 -8.72
C MET A 180 -2.65 3.00 -9.38
N GLU A 181 -3.05 3.16 -10.64
CA GLU A 181 -2.95 4.43 -11.34
C GLU A 181 -3.84 5.52 -10.72
N THR A 182 -5.06 5.18 -10.29
CA THR A 182 -5.93 6.11 -9.56
C THR A 182 -5.25 6.60 -8.27
N ILE A 183 -4.70 5.69 -7.48
CA ILE A 183 -4.00 6.03 -6.23
C ILE A 183 -2.76 6.90 -6.52
N ARG A 184 -2.02 6.59 -7.59
CA ARG A 184 -0.85 7.38 -8.01
C ARG A 184 -1.24 8.82 -8.37
N ILE A 185 -2.30 8.98 -9.15
CA ILE A 185 -2.80 10.32 -9.55
C ILE A 185 -3.25 11.12 -8.32
N MET A 186 -4.02 10.51 -7.42
CA MET A 186 -4.47 11.18 -6.20
C MET A 186 -3.31 11.56 -5.28
N ARG A 187 -2.33 10.66 -5.11
CA ARG A 187 -1.11 10.95 -4.37
C ARG A 187 -0.42 12.21 -4.91
N GLU A 188 -0.26 12.31 -6.22
CA GLU A 188 0.41 13.45 -6.87
C GLU A 188 -0.39 14.75 -6.76
N GLN A 189 -1.73 14.67 -6.76
CA GLN A 189 -2.61 15.85 -6.72
C GLN A 189 -2.85 16.36 -5.30
N GLU A 190 -2.96 15.46 -4.33
CA GLU A 190 -3.41 15.76 -2.97
C GLU A 190 -2.31 15.58 -1.90
N ASP A 191 -1.08 15.24 -2.31
CA ASP A 191 0.08 15.02 -1.42
C ASP A 191 -0.18 13.92 -0.36
N ILE A 192 -0.88 12.84 -0.78
CA ILE A 192 -1.24 11.71 0.08
C ILE A 192 -0.04 10.79 0.28
N THR A 193 0.24 10.42 1.52
CA THR A 193 1.23 9.38 1.85
C THR A 193 0.63 7.99 1.66
N VAL A 194 1.32 7.09 0.97
CA VAL A 194 0.82 5.73 0.70
C VAL A 194 1.72 4.71 1.39
N ILE A 195 1.12 3.80 2.16
CA ILE A 195 1.78 2.62 2.72
C ILE A 195 1.14 1.40 2.10
N SER A 196 1.83 0.74 1.17
CA SER A 196 1.30 -0.46 0.50
C SER A 196 1.97 -1.72 1.04
N ILE A 197 1.16 -2.69 1.43
CA ILE A 197 1.58 -4.06 1.73
C ILE A 197 1.16 -4.91 0.55
N THR A 198 2.11 -5.52 -0.12
CA THR A 198 1.82 -6.30 -1.32
C THR A 198 2.76 -7.49 -1.46
N HIS A 199 2.28 -8.53 -2.13
CA HIS A 199 3.07 -9.63 -2.64
C HIS A 199 3.34 -9.49 -4.13
N ASP A 200 2.68 -8.52 -4.78
CA ASP A 200 2.88 -8.22 -6.19
C ASP A 200 4.07 -7.26 -6.33
N LEU A 201 5.14 -7.78 -6.89
CA LEU A 201 6.38 -7.04 -7.03
C LEU A 201 6.32 -5.95 -8.10
N ASP A 202 5.36 -6.01 -9.02
CA ASP A 202 5.13 -4.95 -9.99
C ASP A 202 4.50 -3.72 -9.30
N GLU A 203 3.70 -3.92 -8.23
CA GLU A 203 3.20 -2.81 -7.41
C GLU A 203 4.31 -2.11 -6.63
N VAL A 204 5.34 -2.84 -6.22
CA VAL A 204 6.50 -2.26 -5.51
C VAL A 204 7.24 -1.23 -6.36
N LEU A 205 7.15 -1.34 -7.69
CA LEU A 205 7.80 -0.40 -8.62
C LEU A 205 7.16 1.00 -8.61
N PHE A 206 5.96 1.17 -8.03
CA PHE A 206 5.33 2.48 -7.83
C PHE A 206 5.87 3.21 -6.59
N ALA A 207 6.55 2.51 -5.67
CA ALA A 207 7.01 3.07 -4.42
C ALA A 207 8.28 3.91 -4.58
N ASP A 208 8.42 4.92 -3.72
CA ASP A 208 9.67 5.69 -3.59
C ASP A 208 10.66 4.95 -2.69
N GLN A 209 10.12 4.23 -1.68
CA GLN A 209 10.88 3.45 -0.71
C GLN A 209 10.27 2.06 -0.55
N VAL A 210 11.12 1.07 -0.43
CA VAL A 210 10.75 -0.32 -0.13
C VAL A 210 11.35 -0.71 1.21
N ILE A 211 10.53 -1.31 2.06
CA ILE A 211 10.95 -1.86 3.35
C ILE A 211 10.70 -3.37 3.31
N VAL A 212 11.75 -4.13 3.46
CA VAL A 212 11.71 -5.58 3.46
C VAL A 212 11.62 -6.10 4.88
N MET A 213 10.50 -6.75 5.21
CA MET A 213 10.25 -7.33 6.52
C MET A 213 10.60 -8.82 6.55
N ASN A 214 11.33 -9.23 7.57
CA ASN A 214 11.62 -10.63 7.81
C ASN A 214 11.52 -10.95 9.31
N ASN A 215 10.70 -11.94 9.67
CA ASN A 215 10.53 -12.42 11.07
C ASN A 215 10.24 -11.31 12.12
N GLY A 216 9.47 -10.29 11.74
CA GLY A 216 9.08 -9.19 12.62
C GLY A 216 10.08 -8.04 12.69
N GLU A 217 11.17 -8.09 11.96
CA GLU A 217 12.22 -7.08 11.92
C GLU A 217 12.35 -6.48 10.51
N VAL A 218 12.89 -5.27 10.39
CA VAL A 218 13.30 -4.70 9.09
C VAL A 218 14.59 -5.40 8.67
N HIS A 219 14.54 -6.07 7.53
CA HIS A 219 15.70 -6.77 6.95
C HIS A 219 16.56 -5.81 6.11
N SER A 220 15.91 -5.04 5.25
CA SER A 220 16.56 -4.01 4.42
C SER A 220 15.54 -2.93 4.05
N GLU A 221 16.04 -1.75 3.71
CA GLU A 221 15.26 -0.64 3.19
C GLU A 221 16.05 0.10 2.11
N GLY A 222 15.36 0.71 1.16
CA GLY A 222 15.96 1.48 0.07
C GLY A 222 14.95 1.77 -1.03
N THR A 223 15.39 2.40 -2.10
CA THR A 223 14.58 2.53 -3.31
C THR A 223 14.31 1.17 -3.96
N PRO A 224 13.26 1.02 -4.79
CA PRO A 224 13.05 -0.21 -5.55
C PRO A 224 14.31 -0.65 -6.32
N GLN A 225 15.05 0.30 -6.87
CA GLN A 225 16.30 0.04 -7.59
C GLN A 225 17.35 -0.62 -6.68
N GLU A 226 17.61 -0.06 -5.50
CA GLU A 226 18.60 -0.57 -4.53
C GLU A 226 18.23 -1.95 -4.00
N ILE A 227 16.94 -2.18 -3.76
CA ILE A 227 16.44 -3.47 -3.26
C ILE A 227 16.57 -4.55 -4.34
N PHE A 228 16.16 -4.28 -5.57
CA PHE A 228 16.19 -5.27 -6.64
C PHE A 228 17.57 -5.46 -7.29
N GLU A 229 18.53 -4.56 -7.09
CA GLU A 229 19.94 -4.82 -7.38
C GLU A 229 20.52 -5.94 -6.52
N GLN A 230 19.89 -6.24 -5.36
CA GLN A 230 20.23 -7.32 -4.46
C GLN A 230 19.26 -8.53 -4.62
N ALA A 231 18.91 -8.88 -5.85
CA ALA A 231 17.93 -9.93 -6.17
C ALA A 231 18.20 -11.28 -5.47
N ASP A 232 19.46 -11.68 -5.37
CA ASP A 232 19.84 -12.93 -4.71
C ASP A 232 19.55 -12.89 -3.21
N ALA A 233 19.81 -11.78 -2.52
CA ALA A 233 19.47 -11.60 -1.11
C ALA A 233 17.95 -11.67 -0.87
N MET A 234 17.15 -11.14 -1.81
CA MET A 234 15.69 -11.29 -1.74
C MET A 234 15.26 -12.75 -1.85
N ARG A 235 15.85 -13.51 -2.76
CA ARG A 235 15.56 -14.95 -2.94
C ARG A 235 15.96 -15.77 -1.72
N GLU A 236 17.08 -15.46 -1.07
CA GLU A 236 17.53 -16.13 0.17
C GLU A 236 16.51 -16.05 1.31
N ILE A 237 15.75 -14.96 1.40
CA ILE A 237 14.68 -14.78 2.39
C ILE A 237 13.30 -15.21 1.88
N GLY A 238 13.26 -15.89 0.71
CA GLY A 238 12.03 -16.44 0.13
C GLY A 238 11.14 -15.42 -0.58
N LEU A 239 11.69 -14.26 -0.96
CA LEU A 239 10.98 -13.27 -1.79
C LEU A 239 11.35 -13.46 -3.26
N GLY A 240 10.38 -13.19 -4.15
CA GLY A 240 10.62 -13.12 -5.58
C GLY A 240 11.29 -11.80 -5.99
N VAL A 241 11.45 -11.64 -7.29
CA VAL A 241 11.83 -10.37 -7.92
C VAL A 241 10.86 -10.03 -9.05
N PRO A 242 10.69 -8.75 -9.44
CA PRO A 242 9.83 -8.38 -10.56
C PRO A 242 10.21 -9.09 -11.84
N PHE A 243 9.21 -9.35 -12.70
CA PHE A 243 9.43 -10.02 -13.98
C PHE A 243 10.52 -9.35 -14.84
N ILE A 244 10.59 -8.01 -14.81
CA ILE A 244 11.58 -7.25 -15.56
C ILE A 244 13.02 -7.58 -15.12
N ILE A 245 13.25 -7.85 -13.84
CA ILE A 245 14.56 -8.25 -13.30
C ILE A 245 14.90 -9.66 -13.76
N GLU A 246 13.97 -10.62 -13.63
CA GLU A 246 14.17 -11.98 -14.12
C GLU A 246 14.48 -12.02 -15.62
N LEU A 247 13.80 -11.16 -16.40
CA LEU A 247 14.04 -11.06 -17.83
C LEU A 247 15.45 -10.55 -18.13
N GLN A 248 15.92 -9.51 -17.41
CA GLN A 248 17.28 -9.00 -17.56
C GLN A 248 18.32 -10.05 -17.22
N GLU A 249 18.15 -10.79 -16.12
CA GLU A 249 19.07 -11.87 -15.73
C GLU A 249 19.16 -12.94 -16.83
N LYS A 250 18.02 -13.34 -17.42
CA LYS A 250 17.97 -14.30 -18.52
C LYS A 250 18.65 -13.78 -19.79
N LEU A 251 18.51 -12.49 -20.09
CA LEU A 251 19.18 -11.86 -21.21
C LEU A 251 20.71 -11.84 -21.00
N VAL A 252 21.17 -11.48 -19.79
CA VAL A 252 22.60 -11.53 -19.44
C VAL A 252 23.15 -12.96 -19.54
N ALA A 253 22.43 -13.95 -19.02
CA ALA A 253 22.79 -15.36 -19.14
C ALA A 253 22.83 -15.85 -20.61
N GLY A 254 22.00 -15.26 -21.48
CA GLY A 254 21.98 -15.48 -22.92
C GLY A 254 23.09 -14.75 -23.71
N GLY A 255 23.97 -14.02 -23.02
CA GLY A 255 25.10 -13.32 -23.63
C GLY A 255 24.80 -11.88 -24.11
N PHE A 256 23.65 -11.31 -23.72
CA PHE A 256 23.36 -9.91 -23.98
C PHE A 256 23.99 -9.05 -22.87
N GLU A 257 24.79 -8.08 -23.23
CA GLU A 257 25.33 -7.10 -22.28
C GLU A 257 24.25 -6.05 -21.96
N THR A 258 23.32 -6.36 -21.03
CA THR A 258 22.45 -5.33 -20.49
C THR A 258 23.25 -4.44 -19.55
N GLY A 259 22.99 -3.15 -19.56
CA GLY A 259 23.66 -2.19 -18.66
C GLY A 259 23.26 -2.39 -17.19
N SER A 260 23.08 -1.30 -16.45
CA SER A 260 22.54 -1.34 -15.08
C SER A 260 21.14 -1.94 -15.04
N THR A 261 20.76 -2.49 -13.90
CA THR A 261 19.39 -2.95 -13.62
C THR A 261 18.38 -1.85 -13.93
N VAL A 262 17.33 -2.17 -14.66
CA VAL A 262 16.22 -1.25 -14.96
C VAL A 262 14.90 -1.84 -14.49
N LEU A 263 13.98 -0.96 -14.08
CA LEU A 263 12.71 -1.33 -13.46
C LEU A 263 11.50 -1.18 -14.40
N SER A 264 11.71 -0.85 -15.67
CA SER A 264 10.63 -0.72 -16.64
C SER A 264 10.98 -1.38 -17.97
N GLU A 265 9.96 -1.91 -18.65
CA GLU A 265 10.09 -2.50 -19.98
C GLU A 265 10.65 -1.48 -20.99
N GLY A 266 10.19 -0.23 -20.93
CA GLY A 266 10.68 0.82 -21.81
C GLY A 266 12.17 1.05 -21.66
N ALA A 267 12.69 1.15 -20.42
CA ALA A 267 14.11 1.32 -20.15
C ALA A 267 14.94 0.11 -20.62
N LEU A 268 14.40 -1.11 -20.46
CA LEU A 268 15.06 -2.31 -20.98
C LEU A 268 15.12 -2.33 -22.49
N LEU A 269 14.03 -1.98 -23.16
CA LEU A 269 13.99 -1.87 -24.63
C LEU A 269 14.98 -0.84 -25.14
N ASP A 270 15.10 0.31 -24.48
CA ASP A 270 16.09 1.35 -24.83
C ASP A 270 17.54 0.86 -24.70
N GLN A 271 17.83 0.07 -23.66
CA GLN A 271 19.15 -0.57 -23.50
C GLN A 271 19.43 -1.56 -24.65
N LEU A 272 18.49 -2.45 -24.94
CA LEU A 272 18.64 -3.45 -26.02
C LEU A 272 18.76 -2.78 -27.39
N TRP A 273 18.00 -1.69 -27.64
CA TRP A 273 18.08 -0.96 -28.89
C TRP A 273 19.45 -0.30 -29.10
N LYS A 274 20.02 0.30 -28.04
CA LYS A 274 21.37 0.87 -28.07
C LYS A 274 22.44 -0.18 -28.38
N LEU A 275 22.32 -1.38 -27.82
CA LEU A 275 23.23 -2.50 -28.11
C LEU A 275 23.17 -2.90 -29.58
N ASN A 276 21.97 -3.01 -30.15
CA ASN A 276 21.79 -3.39 -31.55
C ASN A 276 22.25 -2.29 -32.54
N SER A 277 22.25 -1.03 -32.11
CA SER A 277 22.68 0.09 -32.94
C SER A 277 24.20 0.31 -32.95
N ASN A 278 24.93 -0.33 -32.05
CA ASN A 278 26.39 -0.24 -31.92
C ASN A 278 27.13 -1.47 -32.53
N ASN A 279 26.37 -2.47 -33.02
CA ASN A 279 26.84 -3.60 -33.80
C ASN A 279 26.51 -3.42 -35.28
#